data_30691b2d7b99e2643dd342e21f2bae61
#
_entry.id   30691b2d7b99e2643dd342e21f2bae61
#
_cell.length_a   1.000
_cell.length_b   1.000
_cell.length_c   1.000
_cell.angle_alpha   90.00
_cell.angle_beta   90.00
_cell.angle_gamma   90.00
#
_symmetry.space_group_name_H-M   'P 1'
#
loop_
_entity.id
_entity.type
_entity.pdbx_description
1 polymer ?
#
loop_
_entity_poly.entity_id
_entity_poly.type
_entity_poly.pdbx_seq_one_letter_code
_entity_poly.pdbx_strand_id
1 'polypeptide(L)'
;MSEDMNQVEVRNFEVGDRTTGQVTKVEEKQVIVNIQDSKLDGIIPISELSSLHIEKASDAVSEGDQLELEVIKVEEDALILSKRKVDAEKAWENLENTFKNGEIFDAEVKDIVKGGLVVDLGVRGFVPASLVETHYVEDFSDYKGRTIAFKIVELDREKNRLILSHRAVVEAEKGKQKQNLLDSLST
;
A
#
# COMPACT_ATOMS: atom_id res chain seq x y z
N MET A 1 -45.67 3.91 -3.89
CA MET A 1 -44.79 4.99 -4.34
C MET A 1 -43.74 5.30 -3.29
N SER A 2 -44.15 5.54 -2.05
CA SER A 2 -43.19 5.70 -0.96
C SER A 2 -42.35 4.44 -0.72
N GLU A 3 -42.88 3.28 -1.06
CA GLU A 3 -42.19 2.01 -0.94
C GLU A 3 -41.01 1.91 -1.88
N ASP A 4 -41.16 2.46 -3.07
CA ASP A 4 -40.09 2.46 -4.07
C ASP A 4 -38.91 3.33 -3.63
N MET A 5 -39.20 4.43 -2.95
CA MET A 5 -38.19 5.31 -2.40
C MET A 5 -37.36 4.63 -1.31
N ASN A 6 -38.04 3.86 -0.45
CA ASN A 6 -37.36 3.11 0.60
C ASN A 6 -36.43 2.02 0.04
N GLN A 7 -36.83 1.43 -1.07
CA GLN A 7 -36.01 0.42 -1.73
C GLN A 7 -34.77 1.03 -2.37
N VAL A 8 -34.88 2.23 -2.88
CA VAL A 8 -33.76 2.96 -3.48
C VAL A 8 -32.69 3.28 -2.43
N GLU A 9 -33.10 3.52 -1.19
CA GLU A 9 -32.19 3.84 -0.09
C GLU A 9 -31.28 2.66 0.30
N VAL A 10 -31.73 1.41 0.04
CA VAL A 10 -30.94 0.23 0.35
C VAL A 10 -30.21 -0.21 -0.91
N ARG A 11 -28.91 -0.03 -0.88
CA ARG A 11 -28.06 -0.40 -2.02
C ARG A 11 -27.65 -1.85 -1.93
N ASN A 12 -27.82 -2.58 -3.03
CA ASN A 12 -27.31 -3.93 -3.16
C ASN A 12 -25.88 -3.88 -3.68
N PHE A 13 -24.96 -4.42 -2.91
CA PHE A 13 -23.55 -4.45 -3.28
C PHE A 13 -23.21 -5.75 -3.97
N GLU A 14 -22.32 -5.66 -4.94
CA GLU A 14 -21.80 -6.82 -5.65
C GLU A 14 -20.28 -6.86 -5.48
N VAL A 15 -19.71 -8.03 -5.74
CA VAL A 15 -18.25 -8.18 -5.68
C VAL A 15 -17.60 -7.20 -6.68
N GLY A 16 -16.63 -6.44 -6.19
CA GLY A 16 -15.96 -5.42 -6.98
C GLY A 16 -16.48 -4.01 -6.77
N ASP A 17 -17.62 -3.85 -6.10
CA ASP A 17 -18.16 -2.53 -5.79
C ASP A 17 -17.31 -1.85 -4.72
N ARG A 18 -17.17 -0.53 -4.85
CA ARG A 18 -16.47 0.28 -3.85
C ARG A 18 -17.45 1.03 -3.00
N THR A 19 -17.13 1.14 -1.72
CA THR A 19 -17.95 1.85 -0.77
C THR A 19 -17.08 2.42 0.34
N THR A 20 -17.67 3.31 1.12
CA THR A 20 -17.02 3.87 2.30
C THR A 20 -17.69 3.32 3.54
N GLY A 21 -16.90 2.84 4.48
CA GLY A 21 -17.39 2.34 5.74
C GLY A 21 -16.74 3.07 6.90
N GLN A 22 -17.46 3.19 8.00
CA GLN A 22 -16.93 3.72 9.24
C GLN A 22 -16.69 2.58 10.22
N VAL A 23 -15.50 2.53 10.79
CA VAL A 23 -15.13 1.48 11.74
C VAL A 23 -15.96 1.64 13.01
N THR A 24 -16.76 0.64 13.32
CA THR A 24 -17.60 0.62 14.53
C THR A 24 -17.00 -0.24 15.62
N LYS A 25 -16.24 -1.27 15.23
CA LYS A 25 -15.60 -2.17 16.18
C LYS A 25 -14.32 -2.74 15.57
N VAL A 26 -13.28 -2.81 16.37
CA VAL A 26 -12.01 -3.43 15.98
C VAL A 26 -11.84 -4.70 16.81
N GLU A 27 -11.82 -5.83 16.15
CA GLU A 27 -11.54 -7.10 16.77
C GLU A 27 -10.09 -7.50 16.49
N GLU A 28 -9.61 -8.53 17.14
CA GLU A 28 -8.22 -8.94 17.00
C GLU A 28 -7.87 -9.33 15.56
N LYS A 29 -8.78 -10.03 14.88
CA LYS A 29 -8.51 -10.58 13.54
C LYS A 29 -9.45 -10.07 12.46
N GLN A 30 -10.29 -9.11 12.80
CA GLN A 30 -11.20 -8.51 11.82
C GLN A 30 -11.67 -7.16 12.32
N VAL A 31 -12.23 -6.39 11.41
CA VAL A 31 -12.78 -5.06 11.71
C VAL A 31 -14.22 -5.04 11.23
N ILE A 32 -15.11 -4.51 12.04
CA ILE A 32 -16.51 -4.33 11.69
C ILE A 32 -16.73 -2.88 11.33
N VAL A 33 -17.32 -2.65 10.18
CA VAL A 33 -17.59 -1.30 9.67
C VAL A 33 -19.07 -1.16 9.36
N ASN A 34 -19.56 0.06 9.56
CA ASN A 34 -20.91 0.43 9.16
C ASN A 34 -20.84 1.03 7.76
N ILE A 35 -21.54 0.42 6.83
CA ILE A 35 -21.55 0.86 5.46
C ILE A 35 -22.75 1.74 5.21
N GLN A 36 -22.49 2.93 4.71
CA GLN A 36 -23.55 3.86 4.35
C GLN A 36 -24.38 3.25 3.21
N ASP A 37 -25.69 3.41 3.29
CA ASP A 37 -26.64 2.88 2.32
C ASP A 37 -26.78 1.35 2.31
N SER A 38 -26.29 0.66 3.33
CA SER A 38 -26.44 -0.79 3.46
C SER A 38 -27.01 -1.14 4.82
N LYS A 39 -27.88 -2.15 4.84
CA LYS A 39 -28.39 -2.72 6.07
C LYS A 39 -27.44 -3.76 6.65
N LEU A 40 -26.52 -4.24 5.84
CA LEU A 40 -25.54 -5.23 6.25
C LEU A 40 -24.31 -4.55 6.83
N ASP A 41 -23.78 -5.14 7.88
CA ASP A 41 -22.47 -4.71 8.40
C ASP A 41 -21.38 -5.20 7.48
N GLY A 42 -20.31 -4.40 7.38
CA GLY A 42 -19.12 -4.80 6.64
C GLY A 42 -18.11 -5.45 7.56
N ILE A 43 -17.44 -6.48 7.07
CA ILE A 43 -16.37 -7.15 7.79
C ILE A 43 -15.11 -7.09 6.96
N ILE A 44 -14.03 -6.64 7.57
CA ILE A 44 -12.72 -6.59 6.92
C ILE A 44 -11.82 -7.60 7.66
N PRO A 45 -11.50 -8.74 7.04
CA PRO A 45 -10.55 -9.68 7.64
C PRO A 45 -9.18 -9.03 7.81
N ILE A 46 -8.42 -9.46 8.80
CA ILE A 46 -7.09 -8.90 9.05
C ILE A 46 -6.18 -9.03 7.83
N SER A 47 -6.34 -10.08 7.06
CA SER A 47 -5.56 -10.29 5.83
C SER A 47 -5.87 -9.27 4.74
N GLU A 48 -7.01 -8.58 4.83
CA GLU A 48 -7.45 -7.58 3.86
C GLU A 48 -7.30 -6.14 4.37
N LEU A 49 -6.68 -5.96 5.54
CA LEU A 49 -6.44 -4.63 6.09
C LEU A 49 -5.14 -4.01 5.60
N SER A 50 -4.14 -4.83 5.37
CA SER A 50 -2.81 -4.33 4.98
C SER A 50 -2.16 -5.29 4.00
N SER A 51 -1.29 -4.76 3.15
CA SER A 51 -0.48 -5.57 2.23
C SER A 51 0.60 -6.35 2.96
N LEU A 52 0.91 -5.97 4.19
CA LEU A 52 1.88 -6.65 5.03
C LEU A 52 1.16 -7.38 6.15
N HIS A 53 1.82 -8.38 6.72
CA HIS A 53 1.28 -9.11 7.87
C HIS A 53 1.21 -8.20 9.09
N ILE A 54 0.05 -8.18 9.75
CA ILE A 54 -0.15 -7.47 11.01
C ILE A 54 -0.71 -8.47 12.03
N GLU A 55 -0.33 -8.30 13.27
CA GLU A 55 -0.76 -9.22 14.33
C GLU A 55 -2.17 -8.92 14.82
N LYS A 56 -2.51 -7.65 14.89
CA LYS A 56 -3.81 -7.18 15.37
C LYS A 56 -4.41 -6.18 14.41
N ALA A 57 -5.71 -6.27 14.19
CA ALA A 57 -6.42 -5.31 13.34
C ALA A 57 -6.30 -3.88 13.87
N SER A 58 -6.19 -3.69 15.17
CA SER A 58 -6.02 -2.37 15.78
C SER A 58 -4.72 -1.67 15.41
N ASP A 59 -3.73 -2.43 14.91
CA ASP A 59 -2.48 -1.85 14.42
C ASP A 59 -2.67 -1.10 13.09
N ALA A 60 -3.71 -1.45 12.33
CA ALA A 60 -3.96 -0.85 11.03
C ALA A 60 -5.04 0.23 11.07
N VAL A 61 -6.08 0.05 11.89
CA VAL A 61 -7.24 0.95 11.94
C VAL A 61 -7.72 1.14 13.37
N SER A 62 -8.48 2.22 13.58
CA SER A 62 -9.08 2.54 14.89
C SER A 62 -10.58 2.73 14.75
N GLU A 63 -11.31 2.59 15.84
CA GLU A 63 -12.75 2.87 15.86
C GLU A 63 -13.02 4.32 15.45
N GLY A 64 -14.03 4.51 14.62
CA GLY A 64 -14.42 5.82 14.13
C GLY A 64 -13.73 6.22 12.82
N ASP A 65 -12.75 5.46 12.37
CA ASP A 65 -12.07 5.75 11.10
C ASP A 65 -13.02 5.51 9.92
N GLN A 66 -12.94 6.39 8.92
CA GLN A 66 -13.62 6.19 7.65
C GLN A 66 -12.65 5.57 6.66
N LEU A 67 -13.07 4.49 6.03
CA LEU A 67 -12.23 3.73 5.11
C LEU A 67 -12.92 3.56 3.78
N GLU A 68 -12.16 3.65 2.71
CA GLU A 68 -12.62 3.26 1.39
C GLU A 68 -12.35 1.77 1.22
N LEU A 69 -13.36 1.04 0.80
CA LEU A 69 -13.35 -0.42 0.80
C LEU A 69 -13.92 -0.96 -0.50
N GLU A 70 -13.46 -2.14 -0.88
CA GLU A 70 -13.97 -2.85 -2.03
C GLU A 70 -14.63 -4.15 -1.57
N VAL A 71 -15.82 -4.44 -2.10
CA VAL A 71 -16.54 -5.66 -1.76
C VAL A 71 -15.86 -6.85 -2.43
N ILE A 72 -15.41 -7.82 -1.64
CA ILE A 72 -14.77 -9.02 -2.17
C ILE A 72 -15.67 -10.25 -2.06
N LYS A 73 -16.69 -10.19 -1.20
CA LYS A 73 -17.66 -11.27 -1.06
C LYS A 73 -18.95 -10.70 -0.47
N VAL A 74 -20.07 -11.19 -0.94
CA VAL A 74 -21.39 -10.82 -0.42
C VAL A 74 -22.00 -12.05 0.27
N GLU A 75 -22.29 -11.89 1.56
CA GLU A 75 -22.98 -12.93 2.35
C GLU A 75 -24.40 -12.47 2.69
N GLU A 76 -25.22 -13.37 3.23
CA GLU A 76 -26.61 -13.04 3.53
C GLU A 76 -26.75 -11.94 4.57
N ASP A 77 -25.88 -11.92 5.56
CA ASP A 77 -25.97 -11.02 6.70
C ASP A 77 -24.76 -10.11 6.86
N ALA A 78 -23.79 -10.15 5.93
CA ALA A 78 -22.61 -9.30 5.99
C ALA A 78 -21.96 -9.16 4.62
N LEU A 79 -21.20 -8.07 4.49
CA LEU A 79 -20.35 -7.86 3.30
C LEU A 79 -18.89 -8.03 3.74
N ILE A 80 -18.15 -8.81 2.98
CA ILE A 80 -16.72 -8.97 3.21
C ILE A 80 -16.00 -7.97 2.34
N LEU A 81 -15.19 -7.12 2.96
CA LEU A 81 -14.57 -5.97 2.32
C LEU A 81 -13.06 -6.04 2.41
N SER A 82 -12.40 -5.32 1.52
CA SER A 82 -10.95 -5.24 1.50
C SER A 82 -10.51 -3.77 1.44
N LYS A 83 -9.75 -3.35 2.45
CA LYS A 83 -9.06 -2.08 2.44
C LYS A 83 -7.79 -2.18 1.59
N ARG A 84 -7.12 -3.32 1.68
CA ARG A 84 -5.88 -3.58 0.98
C ARG A 84 -6.01 -3.41 -0.54
N LYS A 85 -7.11 -3.89 -1.12
CA LYS A 85 -7.34 -3.79 -2.56
C LYS A 85 -7.48 -2.34 -3.02
N VAL A 86 -8.21 -1.53 -2.27
CA VAL A 86 -8.39 -0.11 -2.59
C VAL A 86 -7.08 0.64 -2.46
N ASP A 87 -6.39 0.44 -1.35
CA ASP A 87 -5.08 1.07 -1.10
C ASP A 87 -4.07 0.65 -2.16
N ALA A 88 -4.07 -0.62 -2.53
CA ALA A 88 -3.18 -1.14 -3.56
C ALA A 88 -3.45 -0.49 -4.91
N GLU A 89 -4.70 -0.34 -5.28
CA GLU A 89 -5.05 0.26 -6.57
C GLU A 89 -4.61 1.72 -6.65
N LYS A 90 -4.86 2.48 -5.59
CA LYS A 90 -4.40 3.87 -5.50
C LYS A 90 -2.88 3.96 -5.51
N ALA A 91 -2.24 3.06 -4.78
CA ALA A 91 -0.78 3.01 -4.72
C ALA A 91 -0.19 2.67 -6.08
N TRP A 92 -0.75 1.68 -6.78
CA TRP A 92 -0.28 1.31 -8.11
C TRP A 92 -0.37 2.47 -9.10
N GLU A 93 -1.47 3.22 -9.05
CA GLU A 93 -1.65 4.38 -9.92
C GLU A 93 -0.56 5.43 -9.66
N ASN A 94 -0.31 5.76 -8.39
CA ASN A 94 0.74 6.70 -8.02
C ASN A 94 2.13 6.18 -8.40
N LEU A 95 2.37 4.89 -8.17
CA LEU A 95 3.65 4.27 -8.48
C LEU A 95 3.92 4.22 -9.98
N GLU A 96 2.88 3.97 -10.79
CA GLU A 96 3.01 4.00 -12.24
C GLU A 96 3.44 5.39 -12.72
N ASN A 97 2.84 6.44 -12.17
CA ASN A 97 3.21 7.81 -12.49
C ASN A 97 4.65 8.11 -12.07
N THR A 98 5.03 7.68 -10.88
CA THR A 98 6.39 7.86 -10.37
C THR A 98 7.40 7.13 -11.25
N PHE A 99 7.06 5.93 -11.68
CA PHE A 99 7.91 5.12 -12.54
C PHE A 99 8.10 5.78 -13.92
N LYS A 100 7.02 6.26 -14.52
CA LYS A 100 7.08 6.94 -15.82
C LYS A 100 7.92 8.20 -15.77
N ASN A 101 7.85 8.94 -14.66
CA ASN A 101 8.59 10.18 -14.48
C ASN A 101 10.02 9.94 -14.03
N GLY A 102 10.35 8.72 -13.59
CA GLY A 102 11.66 8.39 -13.07
C GLY A 102 11.96 9.09 -11.75
N GLU A 103 10.94 9.40 -10.98
CA GLU A 103 11.08 10.13 -9.73
C GLU A 103 11.63 9.24 -8.61
N ILE A 104 12.30 9.90 -7.68
CA ILE A 104 12.83 9.27 -6.46
C ILE A 104 11.88 9.61 -5.32
N PHE A 105 11.60 8.64 -4.47
CA PHE A 105 10.73 8.84 -3.32
C PHE A 105 11.32 8.17 -2.09
N ASP A 106 10.90 8.63 -0.92
CA ASP A 106 11.32 8.06 0.36
C ASP A 106 10.31 7.04 0.84
N ALA A 107 10.79 5.95 1.40
CA ALA A 107 9.93 4.92 1.99
C ALA A 107 10.61 4.32 3.22
N GLU A 108 9.79 3.92 4.17
CA GLU A 108 10.27 3.27 5.39
C GLU A 108 10.38 1.78 5.16
N VAL A 109 11.52 1.21 5.56
CA VAL A 109 11.73 -0.24 5.51
C VAL A 109 10.90 -0.90 6.60
N LYS A 110 9.92 -1.68 6.20
CA LYS A 110 8.98 -2.32 7.14
C LYS A 110 9.46 -3.69 7.60
N ASP A 111 10.18 -4.39 6.75
CA ASP A 111 10.65 -5.73 7.08
C ASP A 111 11.92 -6.04 6.31
N ILE A 112 12.64 -7.04 6.77
CA ILE A 112 13.87 -7.52 6.14
C ILE A 112 13.69 -9.00 5.89
N VAL A 113 13.93 -9.40 4.63
CA VAL A 113 13.83 -10.80 4.23
C VAL A 113 15.19 -11.26 3.75
N LYS A 114 15.34 -12.56 3.56
CA LYS A 114 16.60 -13.17 3.19
C LYS A 114 17.21 -12.59 1.91
N GLY A 115 16.37 -12.18 0.96
CA GLY A 115 16.84 -11.66 -0.31
C GLY A 115 16.93 -10.14 -0.42
N GLY A 116 16.57 -9.39 0.61
CA GLY A 116 16.58 -7.94 0.58
C GLY A 116 15.66 -7.28 1.58
N LEU A 117 15.10 -6.14 1.21
CA LEU A 117 14.24 -5.33 2.07
C LEU A 117 12.81 -5.32 1.56
N VAL A 118 11.86 -5.16 2.47
CA VAL A 118 10.45 -5.00 2.14
C VAL A 118 9.99 -3.62 2.61
N VAL A 119 9.35 -2.89 1.71
CA VAL A 119 8.77 -1.58 2.02
C VAL A 119 7.28 -1.61 1.75
N ASP A 120 6.53 -0.76 2.46
CA ASP A 120 5.09 -0.64 2.30
C ASP A 120 4.76 0.72 1.68
N LEU A 121 4.25 0.68 0.46
CA LEU A 121 3.84 1.86 -0.29
C LEU A 121 2.36 1.81 -0.63
N GLY A 122 1.57 1.08 0.17
CA GLY A 122 0.21 0.71 -0.13
C GLY A 122 0.16 -0.65 -0.82
N VAL A 123 1.27 -1.02 -1.45
CA VAL A 123 1.52 -2.38 -1.95
C VAL A 123 2.90 -2.80 -1.46
N ARG A 124 3.14 -4.09 -1.45
CA ARG A 124 4.42 -4.61 -1.00
C ARG A 124 5.49 -4.35 -2.05
N GLY A 125 6.49 -3.54 -1.69
CA GLY A 125 7.66 -3.31 -2.53
C GLY A 125 8.84 -4.12 -2.03
N PHE A 126 9.61 -4.65 -2.97
CA PHE A 126 10.80 -5.45 -2.67
C PHE A 126 12.05 -4.74 -3.18
N VAL A 127 13.09 -4.71 -2.35
CA VAL A 127 14.39 -4.16 -2.72
C VAL A 127 15.39 -5.30 -2.66
N PRO A 128 15.82 -5.84 -3.79
CA PRO A 128 16.83 -6.92 -3.79
C PRO A 128 18.12 -6.47 -3.10
N ALA A 129 18.79 -7.40 -2.45
CA ALA A 129 20.02 -7.11 -1.72
C ALA A 129 21.06 -6.42 -2.60
N SER A 130 21.14 -6.81 -3.86
CA SER A 130 22.07 -6.22 -4.83
C SER A 130 21.73 -4.77 -5.19
N LEU A 131 20.51 -4.33 -4.90
CA LEU A 131 20.04 -2.99 -5.21
C LEU A 131 19.91 -2.08 -3.99
N VAL A 132 20.24 -2.59 -2.80
CA VAL A 132 20.18 -1.79 -1.56
C VAL A 132 21.37 -0.84 -1.49
N GLU A 133 22.57 -1.35 -1.74
CA GLU A 133 23.80 -0.56 -1.65
C GLU A 133 24.70 -0.80 -2.86
N THR A 134 25.65 0.10 -3.07
CA THR A 134 26.66 -0.06 -4.12
C THR A 134 27.75 -1.03 -3.72
N HIS A 135 27.79 -1.43 -2.45
CA HIS A 135 28.76 -2.39 -1.92
C HIS A 135 28.04 -3.55 -1.25
N TYR A 136 28.76 -4.61 -0.98
CA TYR A 136 28.22 -5.80 -0.35
C TYR A 136 27.89 -5.54 1.13
N VAL A 137 26.68 -5.93 1.55
CA VAL A 137 26.23 -5.82 2.93
C VAL A 137 25.76 -7.20 3.38
N GLU A 138 26.35 -7.73 4.44
CA GLU A 138 25.99 -9.04 4.96
C GLU A 138 24.67 -9.04 5.72
N ASP A 139 24.40 -7.96 6.44
CA ASP A 139 23.25 -7.88 7.34
C ASP A 139 22.51 -6.57 7.13
N PHE A 140 21.22 -6.70 6.85
CA PHE A 140 20.35 -5.55 6.63
C PHE A 140 19.47 -5.22 7.84
N SER A 141 19.70 -5.87 8.98
CA SER A 141 18.85 -5.66 10.16
C SER A 141 18.82 -4.21 10.62
N ASP A 142 19.89 -3.46 10.38
CA ASP A 142 19.96 -2.04 10.72
C ASP A 142 19.05 -1.17 9.86
N TYR A 143 18.60 -1.67 8.71
CA TYR A 143 17.74 -0.93 7.80
C TYR A 143 16.28 -0.94 8.23
N LYS A 144 15.87 -1.89 9.05
CA LYS A 144 14.48 -1.99 9.48
C LYS A 144 14.06 -0.75 10.27
N GLY A 145 12.97 -0.12 9.84
CA GLY A 145 12.47 1.09 10.46
C GLY A 145 13.11 2.38 9.96
N ARG A 146 14.08 2.29 9.07
CA ARG A 146 14.74 3.47 8.49
C ARG A 146 13.99 3.95 7.25
N THR A 147 13.95 5.26 7.09
CA THR A 147 13.41 5.86 5.87
C THR A 147 14.56 6.08 4.88
N ILE A 148 14.44 5.47 3.71
CA ILE A 148 15.47 5.48 2.69
C ILE A 148 14.84 5.90 1.37
N ALA A 149 15.62 6.59 0.54
CA ALA A 149 15.18 6.98 -0.80
C ALA A 149 15.29 5.78 -1.76
N PHE A 150 14.29 5.62 -2.61
CA PHE A 150 14.22 4.52 -3.58
C PHE A 150 13.77 5.03 -4.94
N LYS A 151 14.14 4.29 -5.96
CA LYS A 151 13.67 4.50 -7.32
C LYS A 151 13.07 3.19 -7.83
N ILE A 152 11.97 3.27 -8.54
CA ILE A 152 11.31 2.08 -9.09
C ILE A 152 12.10 1.61 -10.30
N VAL A 153 12.53 0.35 -10.30
CA VAL A 153 13.24 -0.25 -11.43
C VAL A 153 12.37 -1.26 -12.20
N GLU A 154 11.40 -1.86 -11.52
CA GLU A 154 10.43 -2.73 -12.17
C GLU A 154 9.07 -2.57 -11.52
N LEU A 155 8.03 -2.48 -12.33
CA LEU A 155 6.66 -2.35 -11.86
C LEU A 155 5.76 -3.21 -12.73
N ASP A 156 5.14 -4.21 -12.11
CA ASP A 156 4.20 -5.10 -12.80
C ASP A 156 2.95 -5.26 -11.93
N ARG A 157 1.93 -4.53 -12.31
CA ARG A 157 0.66 -4.50 -11.58
C ARG A 157 -0.07 -5.84 -11.64
N GLU A 158 -0.01 -6.51 -12.77
CA GLU A 158 -0.69 -7.79 -12.97
C GLU A 158 -0.10 -8.88 -12.07
N LYS A 159 1.21 -8.88 -11.90
CA LYS A 159 1.92 -9.86 -11.09
C LYS A 159 2.11 -9.40 -9.66
N ASN A 160 1.62 -8.20 -9.31
CA ASN A 160 1.85 -7.58 -8.01
C ASN A 160 3.35 -7.49 -7.67
N ARG A 161 4.14 -7.18 -8.67
CA ARG A 161 5.60 -7.09 -8.51
C ARG A 161 6.02 -5.62 -8.55
N LEU A 162 6.71 -5.20 -7.52
CA LEU A 162 7.28 -3.87 -7.43
C LEU A 162 8.70 -4.01 -6.92
N ILE A 163 9.67 -3.70 -7.78
CA ILE A 163 11.09 -3.79 -7.44
C ILE A 163 11.65 -2.37 -7.35
N LEU A 164 12.31 -2.09 -6.24
CA LEU A 164 12.87 -0.79 -5.94
C LEU A 164 14.39 -0.89 -5.83
N SER A 165 15.07 0.25 -6.02
CA SER A 165 16.51 0.31 -5.91
C SER A 165 16.94 1.57 -5.15
N HIS A 166 17.65 1.38 -4.06
CA HIS A 166 18.35 2.47 -3.37
C HIS A 166 19.66 2.76 -4.09
N ARG A 167 20.30 1.74 -4.61
CA ARG A 167 21.54 1.87 -5.36
C ARG A 167 21.40 2.83 -6.54
N ALA A 168 20.28 2.74 -7.27
CA ALA A 168 20.02 3.65 -8.39
C ALA A 168 19.95 5.11 -7.93
N VAL A 169 19.39 5.36 -6.72
CA VAL A 169 19.32 6.70 -6.14
C VAL A 169 20.71 7.22 -5.81
N VAL A 170 21.52 6.39 -5.16
CA VAL A 170 22.90 6.75 -4.79
C VAL A 170 23.73 7.06 -6.04
N GLU A 171 23.61 6.25 -7.07
CA GLU A 171 24.32 6.44 -8.32
C GLU A 171 23.86 7.71 -9.04
N ALA A 172 22.56 8.01 -9.02
CA ALA A 172 22.01 9.23 -9.60
C ALA A 172 22.50 10.48 -8.86
N GLU A 173 22.54 10.43 -7.54
CA GLU A 173 23.06 11.54 -6.73
C GLU A 173 24.54 11.78 -6.96
N LYS A 174 25.34 10.73 -7.05
CA LYS A 174 26.76 10.83 -7.36
C LYS A 174 27.00 11.45 -8.73
N GLY A 175 26.21 11.01 -9.73
CA GLY A 175 26.28 11.56 -11.06
C GLY A 175 25.90 13.04 -11.10
N LYS A 176 24.88 13.42 -10.35
CA LYS A 176 24.42 14.80 -10.26
C LYS A 176 25.46 15.70 -9.61
N GLN A 177 26.07 15.25 -8.51
CA GLN A 177 27.12 15.98 -7.82
C GLN A 177 28.35 16.16 -8.71
N LYS A 178 28.72 15.12 -9.44
CA LYS A 178 29.84 15.16 -10.37
C LYS A 178 29.60 16.17 -11.49
N GLN A 179 28.39 16.20 -12.01
CA GLN A 179 28.00 17.15 -13.07
C GLN A 179 28.02 18.58 -12.56
N ASN A 180 27.54 18.83 -11.36
CA ASN A 180 27.55 20.15 -10.73
C ASN A 180 28.98 20.65 -10.53
N LEU A 181 29.89 19.76 -10.13
CA LEU A 181 31.32 20.11 -9.99
C LEU A 181 31.94 20.49 -11.33
N LEU A 182 31.62 19.76 -12.38
CA LEU A 182 32.11 20.05 -13.72
C LEU A 182 31.60 21.40 -14.21
N ASP A 183 30.36 21.72 -13.97
CA ASP A 183 29.76 23.00 -14.33
C ASP A 183 30.42 24.16 -13.56
N SER A 184 30.70 23.93 -12.28
CA SER A 184 31.41 24.92 -11.47
C SER A 184 32.84 25.16 -11.97
N LEU A 185 33.51 24.11 -12.40
CA LEU A 185 34.88 24.20 -12.90
C LEU A 185 34.96 24.83 -14.29
N SER A 186 33.91 24.71 -15.08
CA SER A 186 33.89 25.26 -16.44
C SER A 186 33.65 26.77 -16.47
N THR A 187 33.25 27.34 -15.36
CA THR A 187 33.08 28.80 -15.23
C THR A 187 34.27 29.45 -14.58
#